data_c2d4fa1f8849b50887ebf84805165f93
#
_entry.id   c2d4fa1f8849b50887ebf84805165f93
#
_cell.length_a   1.000
_cell.length_b   1.000
_cell.length_c   1.000
_cell.angle_alpha   90.00
_cell.angle_beta   90.00
_cell.angle_gamma   90.00
#
_symmetry.space_group_name_H-M   'P 1'
#
loop_
_entity.id
_entity.type
_entity.pdbx_description
1 polymer ?
#
loop_
_entity_poly.entity_id
_entity_poly.type
_entity_poly.pdbx_seq_one_letter_code
_entity_poly.pdbx_strand_id
1 'polypeptide(L)'
;MELIDPFGRTVRDLRISITDRCNFRCTYCMPAEGMKWLPREEVLTYEELHRVASICVSHFDVDGIRLTGGEPTMRAHFPVLINKLSALHVPATANSPRAGKPIDLAVTTNGATLRLIAQDLHDSGLRRINISLDTLKKQRFLEMTRRDELEHVLDGIDAAIATGFSPVKINVVVQRGINDDEIVDLATFGRNKGVEVRFIEYMPLDADGTWQNSQVVGQDEIVETIAKVYPLELVPARGAAPADRWRYLDGLGTVGVIPSVTKPFCGDCDRVRLTADGQFRTCLFSTTEFDLRKLLRNGASDDDIAAEIERAVGTKWAGHNIGNVTFVRPRRSMSQIGG
;
A
#
# COMPACT_ATOMS: atom_id res chain seq x y z
N MET A 1 24.52 2.67 -1.76
CA MET A 1 24.45 3.10 -3.20
C MET A 1 23.01 3.17 -3.64
N GLU A 2 22.70 3.91 -4.71
CA GLU A 2 21.33 3.95 -5.21
C GLU A 2 20.98 2.68 -5.99
N LEU A 3 19.79 2.14 -5.76
CA LEU A 3 19.24 1.01 -6.48
C LEU A 3 18.46 1.55 -7.69
N ILE A 4 19.04 1.50 -8.88
CA ILE A 4 18.52 2.11 -10.10
C ILE A 4 18.03 1.02 -11.05
N ASP A 5 16.84 1.17 -11.59
CA ASP A 5 16.28 0.23 -12.57
C ASP A 5 16.73 0.55 -14.01
N PRO A 6 16.44 -0.31 -15.01
CA PRO A 6 16.87 -0.12 -16.40
C PRO A 6 16.34 1.16 -17.07
N PHE A 7 15.39 1.86 -16.45
CA PHE A 7 14.79 3.10 -16.96
C PHE A 7 15.26 4.35 -16.22
N GLY A 8 16.29 4.21 -15.36
CA GLY A 8 16.87 5.30 -14.59
C GLY A 8 16.05 5.74 -13.37
N ARG A 9 15.05 4.94 -12.93
CA ARG A 9 14.26 5.25 -11.73
C ARG A 9 14.97 4.71 -10.50
N THR A 10 15.18 5.55 -9.50
CA THR A 10 15.76 5.14 -8.22
C THR A 10 14.67 4.51 -7.34
N VAL A 11 14.91 3.30 -6.84
CA VAL A 11 14.03 2.62 -5.90
C VAL A 11 14.20 3.22 -4.50
N ARG A 12 13.10 3.71 -3.92
CA ARG A 12 13.09 4.34 -2.59
C ARG A 12 12.03 3.80 -1.64
N ASP A 13 11.00 3.12 -2.14
CA ASP A 13 9.86 2.64 -1.35
C ASP A 13 9.79 1.11 -1.40
N LEU A 14 10.00 0.46 -0.25
CA LEU A 14 9.85 -0.98 -0.08
C LEU A 14 8.48 -1.28 0.56
N ARG A 15 7.64 -2.03 -0.14
CA ARG A 15 6.38 -2.54 0.39
C ARG A 15 6.55 -3.96 0.89
N ILE A 16 6.19 -4.21 2.13
CA ILE A 16 6.35 -5.52 2.78
C ILE A 16 4.97 -6.06 3.15
N SER A 17 4.58 -7.17 2.55
CA SER A 17 3.48 -7.99 3.04
C SER A 17 3.96 -8.81 4.22
N ILE A 18 3.41 -8.60 5.40
CA ILE A 18 3.84 -9.33 6.60
C ILE A 18 3.02 -10.60 6.87
N THR A 19 1.89 -10.76 6.19
CA THR A 19 0.99 -11.91 6.30
C THR A 19 0.09 -11.98 5.07
N ASP A 20 -0.33 -13.16 4.68
CA ASP A 20 -1.37 -13.39 3.68
C ASP A 20 -2.77 -13.40 4.30
N ARG A 21 -2.88 -13.59 5.64
CA ARG A 21 -4.16 -13.70 6.35
C ARG A 21 -4.87 -12.36 6.45
N CYS A 22 -6.19 -12.40 6.27
CA CYS A 22 -7.07 -11.23 6.41
C CYS A 22 -8.38 -11.66 7.08
N ASN A 23 -8.94 -10.79 7.92
CA ASN A 23 -10.27 -10.96 8.51
C ASN A 23 -11.40 -10.54 7.55
N PHE A 24 -11.11 -9.77 6.48
CA PHE A 24 -12.07 -9.40 5.44
C PHE A 24 -12.02 -10.34 4.23
N ARG A 25 -13.05 -10.27 3.37
CA ARG A 25 -13.18 -11.00 2.10
C ARG A 25 -13.64 -10.04 1.00
N CYS A 26 -12.90 -8.92 0.84
CA CYS A 26 -13.25 -7.89 -0.14
C CYS A 26 -13.35 -8.49 -1.54
N THR A 27 -14.43 -8.16 -2.25
CA THR A 27 -14.79 -8.73 -3.56
C THR A 27 -13.71 -8.50 -4.61
N TYR A 28 -13.00 -7.39 -4.54
CA TYR A 28 -11.91 -7.03 -5.44
C TYR A 28 -10.53 -7.57 -5.02
N CYS A 29 -10.44 -8.33 -3.93
CA CYS A 29 -9.17 -8.78 -3.37
C CYS A 29 -9.11 -10.29 -3.18
N MET A 30 -10.19 -10.92 -2.70
CA MET A 30 -10.18 -12.28 -2.21
C MET A 30 -11.50 -13.01 -2.51
N PRO A 31 -11.49 -14.32 -2.86
CA PRO A 31 -12.70 -15.12 -3.03
C PRO A 31 -13.54 -15.17 -1.75
N ALA A 32 -14.85 -15.45 -1.90
CA ALA A 32 -15.78 -15.52 -0.76
C ALA A 32 -15.40 -16.58 0.26
N GLU A 33 -14.99 -17.75 -0.21
CA GLU A 33 -14.51 -18.88 0.61
C GLU A 33 -13.17 -18.62 1.28
N GLY A 34 -12.46 -17.56 0.87
CA GLY A 34 -11.10 -17.25 1.28
C GLY A 34 -10.06 -17.95 0.43
N MET A 35 -8.87 -18.07 0.96
CA MET A 35 -7.70 -18.63 0.26
C MET A 35 -7.04 -19.70 1.11
N LYS A 36 -6.28 -20.59 0.44
CA LYS A 36 -5.34 -21.45 1.16
C LYS A 36 -4.21 -20.58 1.70
N TRP A 37 -4.19 -20.42 3.01
CA TRP A 37 -3.15 -19.62 3.68
C TRP A 37 -1.79 -20.31 3.62
N LEU A 38 -0.74 -19.50 3.61
CA LEU A 38 0.62 -19.99 3.74
C LEU A 38 0.79 -20.77 5.04
N PRO A 39 1.45 -21.93 5.03
CA PRO A 39 1.93 -22.58 6.23
C PRO A 39 2.81 -21.61 7.04
N ARG A 40 2.78 -21.74 8.37
CA ARG A 40 3.53 -20.82 9.25
C ARG A 40 5.02 -20.80 8.94
N GLU A 41 5.58 -21.96 8.61
CA GLU A 41 6.98 -22.15 8.26
C GLU A 41 7.37 -21.47 6.92
N GLU A 42 6.40 -21.16 6.08
CA GLU A 42 6.65 -20.45 4.81
C GLU A 42 6.60 -18.95 4.96
N VAL A 43 5.98 -18.44 6.02
CA VAL A 43 5.93 -17.00 6.30
C VAL A 43 7.27 -16.53 6.88
N LEU A 44 7.80 -15.41 6.39
CA LEU A 44 9.01 -14.80 6.94
C LEU A 44 8.81 -14.40 8.41
N THR A 45 9.82 -14.63 9.24
CA THR A 45 9.84 -14.13 10.63
C THR A 45 10.05 -12.62 10.67
N TYR A 46 9.84 -11.99 11.81
CA TYR A 46 10.12 -10.56 11.98
C TYR A 46 11.61 -10.23 11.85
N GLU A 47 12.47 -11.16 12.23
CA GLU A 47 13.92 -11.06 12.06
C GLU A 47 14.32 -11.11 10.59
N GLU A 48 13.73 -12.03 9.81
CA GLU A 48 13.94 -12.14 8.37
C GLU A 48 13.45 -10.87 7.64
N LEU A 49 12.24 -10.37 7.99
CA LEU A 49 11.70 -9.13 7.44
C LEU A 49 12.58 -7.91 7.78
N HIS A 50 13.01 -7.79 9.04
CA HIS A 50 13.89 -6.72 9.47
C HIS A 50 15.24 -6.77 8.75
N ARG A 51 15.82 -7.98 8.56
CA ARG A 51 17.09 -8.15 7.85
C ARG A 51 17.00 -7.65 6.41
N VAL A 52 15.97 -8.05 5.65
CA VAL A 52 15.75 -7.56 4.27
C VAL A 52 15.54 -6.05 4.26
N ALA A 53 14.72 -5.51 5.18
CA ALA A 53 14.50 -4.07 5.30
C ALA A 53 15.81 -3.31 5.60
N SER A 54 16.64 -3.83 6.51
CA SER A 54 17.93 -3.25 6.87
C SER A 54 18.89 -3.22 5.66
N ILE A 55 18.95 -4.31 4.89
CA ILE A 55 19.74 -4.37 3.65
C ILE A 55 19.26 -3.31 2.66
N CYS A 56 17.95 -3.21 2.41
CA CYS A 56 17.40 -2.21 1.51
C CYS A 56 17.74 -0.78 1.94
N VAL A 57 17.70 -0.49 3.24
CA VAL A 57 18.01 0.84 3.79
C VAL A 57 19.50 1.12 3.74
N SER A 58 20.35 0.19 4.20
CA SER A 58 21.79 0.43 4.38
C SER A 58 22.60 0.31 3.09
N HIS A 59 22.25 -0.64 2.19
CA HIS A 59 22.96 -0.84 0.93
C HIS A 59 22.41 0.02 -0.20
N PHE A 60 21.08 0.27 -0.24
CA PHE A 60 20.39 0.83 -1.39
C PHE A 60 19.71 2.17 -1.14
N ASP A 61 19.93 2.80 0.00
CA ASP A 61 19.39 4.11 0.34
C ASP A 61 17.83 4.16 0.24
N VAL A 62 17.15 3.01 0.40
CA VAL A 62 15.68 2.96 0.51
C VAL A 62 15.28 3.74 1.76
N ASP A 63 14.39 4.70 1.60
CA ASP A 63 14.03 5.63 2.67
C ASP A 63 12.57 5.52 3.13
N GLY A 64 11.75 4.73 2.41
CA GLY A 64 10.36 4.46 2.72
C GLY A 64 10.05 2.97 2.87
N ILE A 65 9.35 2.59 3.96
CA ILE A 65 8.81 1.23 4.15
C ILE A 65 7.32 1.31 4.40
N ARG A 66 6.56 0.50 3.65
CA ARG A 66 5.11 0.39 3.79
C ARG A 66 4.75 -1.04 4.16
N LEU A 67 4.28 -1.25 5.38
CA LEU A 67 3.79 -2.54 5.84
C LEU A 67 2.35 -2.74 5.42
N THR A 68 2.08 -3.90 4.89
CA THR A 68 0.79 -4.35 4.40
C THR A 68 0.68 -5.87 4.57
N GLY A 69 -0.20 -6.51 3.84
CA GLY A 69 -0.37 -7.95 3.85
C GLY A 69 -1.72 -8.31 3.30
N GLY A 70 -2.31 -9.36 3.85
CA GLY A 70 -3.75 -9.46 3.97
C GLY A 70 -4.20 -8.34 4.93
N GLU A 71 -4.18 -8.63 6.24
CA GLU A 71 -4.37 -7.58 7.25
C GLU A 71 -3.22 -7.62 8.27
N PRO A 72 -2.32 -6.62 8.30
CA PRO A 72 -1.13 -6.66 9.14
C PRO A 72 -1.44 -6.72 10.64
N THR A 73 -2.55 -6.13 11.09
CA THR A 73 -2.95 -6.13 12.51
C THR A 73 -3.38 -7.51 13.01
N MET A 74 -3.63 -8.47 12.11
CA MET A 74 -3.91 -9.86 12.46
C MET A 74 -2.66 -10.65 12.84
N ARG A 75 -1.47 -10.14 12.54
CA ARG A 75 -0.23 -10.83 12.88
C ARG A 75 0.16 -10.54 14.34
N ALA A 76 0.30 -11.60 15.14
CA ALA A 76 0.65 -11.48 16.55
C ALA A 76 1.96 -10.70 16.75
N HIS A 77 2.02 -9.92 17.84
CA HIS A 77 3.20 -9.11 18.20
C HIS A 77 3.61 -8.07 17.14
N PHE A 78 2.68 -7.57 16.34
CA PHE A 78 2.96 -6.59 15.30
C PHE A 78 3.70 -5.32 15.81
N PRO A 79 3.41 -4.76 17.00
CA PRO A 79 4.18 -3.65 17.56
C PRO A 79 5.69 -3.92 17.67
N VAL A 80 6.11 -5.17 17.87
CA VAL A 80 7.55 -5.54 17.92
C VAL A 80 8.23 -5.30 16.57
N LEU A 81 7.57 -5.65 15.46
CA LEU A 81 8.12 -5.35 14.12
C LEU A 81 8.17 -3.85 13.86
N ILE A 82 7.12 -3.11 14.25
CA ILE A 82 7.10 -1.64 14.14
C ILE A 82 8.30 -1.04 14.87
N ASN A 83 8.55 -1.46 16.12
CA ASN A 83 9.67 -0.95 16.91
C ASN A 83 11.02 -1.25 16.23
N LYS A 84 11.23 -2.49 15.75
CA LYS A 84 12.46 -2.86 15.02
C LYS A 84 12.68 -1.98 13.78
N LEU A 85 11.64 -1.76 12.98
CA LEU A 85 11.74 -1.00 11.73
C LEU A 85 11.84 0.51 11.96
N SER A 86 11.13 1.05 12.95
CA SER A 86 11.17 2.48 13.27
C SER A 86 12.56 2.95 13.77
N ALA A 87 13.38 2.02 14.25
CA ALA A 87 14.77 2.28 14.65
C ALA A 87 15.74 2.35 13.45
N LEU A 88 15.33 1.99 12.25
CA LEU A 88 16.18 2.08 11.06
C LEU A 88 16.35 3.54 10.64
N HIS A 89 17.58 3.92 10.31
CA HIS A 89 17.93 5.24 9.82
C HIS A 89 18.54 5.14 8.43
N VAL A 90 18.15 6.04 7.56
CA VAL A 90 18.77 6.21 6.25
C VAL A 90 20.23 6.67 6.47
N PRO A 91 21.23 6.05 5.83
CA PRO A 91 22.63 6.48 6.00
C PRO A 91 22.80 7.97 5.76
N ALA A 92 23.62 8.65 6.55
CA ALA A 92 23.88 10.09 6.39
C ALA A 92 24.55 10.42 5.03
N THR A 93 25.21 9.43 4.44
CA THR A 93 25.86 9.52 3.11
C THR A 93 24.92 9.18 1.95
N ALA A 94 23.67 8.79 2.25
CA ALA A 94 22.70 8.42 1.21
C ALA A 94 22.30 9.60 0.34
N ASN A 95 22.12 9.37 -0.94
CA ASN A 95 21.52 10.32 -1.87
C ASN A 95 19.98 10.33 -1.73
N SER A 96 19.48 10.69 -0.55
CA SER A 96 18.08 10.70 -0.19
C SER A 96 17.72 11.99 0.55
N PRO A 97 16.50 12.53 0.35
CA PRO A 97 16.01 13.67 1.15
C PRO A 97 15.85 13.32 2.64
N ARG A 98 15.96 12.04 2.99
CA ARG A 98 15.93 11.55 4.38
C ARG A 98 17.30 11.12 4.93
N ALA A 99 18.38 11.44 4.24
CA ALA A 99 19.74 11.11 4.72
C ALA A 99 19.93 11.52 6.20
N GLY A 100 20.41 10.59 7.03
CA GLY A 100 20.60 10.75 8.46
C GLY A 100 19.33 10.77 9.31
N LYS A 101 18.14 10.57 8.73
CA LYS A 101 16.84 10.58 9.43
C LYS A 101 16.28 9.16 9.54
N PRO A 102 15.35 8.92 10.48
CA PRO A 102 14.58 7.68 10.49
C PRO A 102 13.86 7.46 9.15
N ILE A 103 13.68 6.21 8.76
CA ILE A 103 12.90 5.84 7.55
C ILE A 103 11.48 6.37 7.63
N ASP A 104 10.84 6.57 6.48
CA ASP A 104 9.41 6.86 6.40
C ASP A 104 8.60 5.56 6.51
N LEU A 105 8.22 5.21 7.75
CA LEU A 105 7.45 3.99 8.04
C LEU A 105 5.95 4.29 8.03
N ALA A 106 5.18 3.49 7.29
CA ALA A 106 3.72 3.53 7.32
C ALA A 106 3.10 2.13 7.25
N VAL A 107 1.87 2.02 7.71
CA VAL A 107 1.05 0.80 7.65
C VAL A 107 -0.17 1.07 6.80
N THR A 108 -0.61 0.07 6.03
CA THR A 108 -1.93 0.02 5.42
C THR A 108 -2.74 -1.08 6.07
N THR A 109 -3.92 -0.75 6.58
CA THR A 109 -4.81 -1.65 7.34
C THR A 109 -6.27 -1.47 6.90
N ASN A 110 -7.09 -2.47 7.12
CA ASN A 110 -8.54 -2.35 6.99
C ASN A 110 -9.20 -1.64 8.18
N GLY A 111 -8.46 -1.37 9.25
CA GLY A 111 -8.90 -0.56 10.38
C GLY A 111 -9.79 -1.25 11.42
N ALA A 112 -10.35 -2.42 11.14
CA ALA A 112 -11.36 -3.05 12.02
C ALA A 112 -10.86 -3.35 13.45
N THR A 113 -9.56 -3.65 13.61
CA THR A 113 -8.96 -3.91 14.92
C THR A 113 -8.10 -2.74 15.43
N LEU A 114 -8.03 -1.66 14.68
CA LEU A 114 -7.09 -0.57 14.94
C LEU A 114 -7.33 0.12 16.29
N ARG A 115 -8.61 0.29 16.69
CA ARG A 115 -8.96 0.84 18.00
C ARG A 115 -8.25 0.14 19.16
N LEU A 116 -8.04 -1.17 19.04
CA LEU A 116 -7.45 -1.99 20.12
C LEU A 116 -5.93 -1.84 20.22
N ILE A 117 -5.25 -1.46 19.14
CA ILE A 117 -3.79 -1.49 19.06
C ILE A 117 -3.16 -0.16 18.59
N ALA A 118 -3.96 0.88 18.32
CA ALA A 118 -3.46 2.15 17.80
C ALA A 118 -2.38 2.76 18.69
N GLN A 119 -2.61 2.77 20.01
CA GLN A 119 -1.65 3.30 20.97
C GLN A 119 -0.34 2.50 20.97
N ASP A 120 -0.41 1.17 21.01
CA ASP A 120 0.77 0.30 20.99
C ASP A 120 1.60 0.49 19.73
N LEU A 121 0.95 0.65 18.56
CA LEU A 121 1.63 0.92 17.29
C LEU A 121 2.32 2.29 17.30
N HIS A 122 1.66 3.30 17.85
CA HIS A 122 2.21 4.64 17.95
C HIS A 122 3.41 4.68 18.91
N ASP A 123 3.29 4.04 20.08
CA ASP A 123 4.35 3.96 21.09
C ASP A 123 5.56 3.15 20.58
N SER A 124 5.32 2.19 19.68
CA SER A 124 6.37 1.45 19.00
C SER A 124 7.07 2.22 17.86
N GLY A 125 6.66 3.46 17.60
CA GLY A 125 7.33 4.35 16.64
C GLY A 125 6.60 4.57 15.31
N LEU A 126 5.43 3.95 15.08
CA LEU A 126 4.63 4.24 13.89
C LEU A 126 4.04 5.65 13.98
N ARG A 127 4.14 6.44 12.89
CA ARG A 127 3.59 7.80 12.85
C ARG A 127 2.55 8.01 11.77
N ARG A 128 2.54 7.17 10.73
CA ARG A 128 1.70 7.32 9.55
C ARG A 128 0.89 6.06 9.30
N ILE A 129 -0.38 6.24 8.98
CA ILE A 129 -1.29 5.12 8.73
C ILE A 129 -2.20 5.40 7.52
N ASN A 130 -2.45 4.36 6.73
CA ASN A 130 -3.47 4.36 5.70
C ASN A 130 -4.55 3.34 6.11
N ILE A 131 -5.81 3.73 6.04
CA ILE A 131 -6.94 2.89 6.40
C ILE A 131 -7.81 2.72 5.15
N SER A 132 -8.20 1.49 4.83
CA SER A 132 -9.07 1.21 3.71
C SER A 132 -10.53 1.34 4.12
N LEU A 133 -11.31 2.16 3.37
CA LEU A 133 -12.74 2.35 3.60
C LEU A 133 -13.42 2.71 2.28
N ASP A 134 -14.09 1.76 1.65
CA ASP A 134 -14.64 1.92 0.30
C ASP A 134 -16.06 2.51 0.27
N THR A 135 -16.76 2.54 1.40
CA THR A 135 -18.14 3.01 1.51
C THR A 135 -18.50 3.42 2.95
N LEU A 136 -19.41 4.36 3.09
CA LEU A 136 -20.01 4.78 4.37
C LEU A 136 -21.37 4.11 4.64
N LYS A 137 -21.88 3.31 3.69
CA LYS A 137 -23.17 2.64 3.78
C LYS A 137 -22.99 1.22 4.31
N LYS A 138 -23.59 0.92 5.46
CA LYS A 138 -23.45 -0.38 6.16
C LYS A 138 -23.74 -1.59 5.27
N GLN A 139 -24.86 -1.56 4.54
CA GLN A 139 -25.23 -2.67 3.67
C GLN A 139 -24.22 -2.88 2.55
N ARG A 140 -23.75 -1.80 1.90
CA ARG A 140 -22.73 -1.85 0.85
C ARG A 140 -21.40 -2.33 1.40
N PHE A 141 -21.02 -1.90 2.61
CA PHE A 141 -19.82 -2.38 3.27
C PHE A 141 -19.85 -3.89 3.47
N LEU A 142 -20.99 -4.43 3.96
CA LEU A 142 -21.20 -5.87 4.09
C LEU A 142 -21.08 -6.60 2.74
N GLU A 143 -21.65 -6.05 1.67
CA GLU A 143 -21.58 -6.61 0.32
C GLU A 143 -20.15 -6.59 -0.25
N MET A 144 -19.42 -5.49 -0.09
CA MET A 144 -18.06 -5.33 -0.61
C MET A 144 -17.02 -6.11 0.17
N THR A 145 -17.15 -6.19 1.51
CA THR A 145 -16.13 -6.80 2.39
C THR A 145 -16.52 -8.18 2.90
N ARG A 146 -17.79 -8.56 2.75
CA ARG A 146 -18.41 -9.78 3.30
C ARG A 146 -18.29 -9.86 4.83
N ARG A 147 -18.25 -8.69 5.50
CA ARG A 147 -18.16 -8.53 6.95
C ARG A 147 -18.99 -7.34 7.41
N ASP A 148 -19.69 -7.49 8.54
CA ASP A 148 -20.44 -6.39 9.17
C ASP A 148 -19.55 -5.67 10.20
N GLU A 149 -18.53 -4.94 9.69
CA GLU A 149 -17.47 -4.34 10.51
C GLU A 149 -17.31 -2.82 10.27
N LEU A 150 -18.27 -2.17 9.60
CA LEU A 150 -18.14 -0.75 9.27
C LEU A 150 -17.90 0.13 10.50
N GLU A 151 -18.68 -0.09 11.57
CA GLU A 151 -18.56 0.70 12.80
C GLU A 151 -17.17 0.54 13.44
N HIS A 152 -16.61 -0.68 13.44
CA HIS A 152 -15.27 -0.91 13.95
C HIS A 152 -14.19 -0.21 13.10
N VAL A 153 -14.38 -0.11 11.79
CA VAL A 153 -13.46 0.64 10.92
C VAL A 153 -13.54 2.13 11.20
N LEU A 154 -14.74 2.68 11.35
CA LEU A 154 -14.96 4.10 11.71
C LEU A 154 -14.34 4.41 13.08
N ASP A 155 -14.57 3.56 14.08
CA ASP A 155 -13.93 3.65 15.40
C ASP A 155 -12.39 3.58 15.31
N GLY A 156 -11.88 2.75 14.41
CA GLY A 156 -10.44 2.63 14.13
C GLY A 156 -9.85 3.91 13.55
N ILE A 157 -10.58 4.57 12.66
CA ILE A 157 -10.18 5.88 12.11
C ILE A 157 -10.12 6.93 13.22
N ASP A 158 -11.16 6.99 14.06
CA ASP A 158 -11.22 7.95 15.17
C ASP A 158 -10.11 7.67 16.19
N ALA A 159 -9.83 6.42 16.49
CA ALA A 159 -8.71 6.03 17.34
C ALA A 159 -7.36 6.46 16.75
N ALA A 160 -7.15 6.29 15.44
CA ALA A 160 -5.92 6.72 14.79
C ALA A 160 -5.72 8.26 14.89
N ILE A 161 -6.79 9.02 14.67
CA ILE A 161 -6.74 10.48 14.81
C ILE A 161 -6.45 10.89 16.26
N ALA A 162 -7.17 10.30 17.22
CA ALA A 162 -7.02 10.60 18.65
C ALA A 162 -5.65 10.23 19.21
N THR A 163 -5.02 9.15 18.70
CA THR A 163 -3.68 8.71 19.06
C THR A 163 -2.58 9.65 18.52
N GLY A 164 -2.90 10.49 17.52
CA GLY A 164 -1.95 11.46 16.95
C GLY A 164 -1.17 10.94 15.74
N PHE A 165 -1.65 9.92 15.04
CA PHE A 165 -1.08 9.56 13.74
C PHE A 165 -1.20 10.73 12.75
N SER A 166 -0.11 11.05 12.06
CA SER A 166 -0.08 12.13 11.07
C SER A 166 0.90 11.82 9.94
N PRO A 167 0.44 11.80 8.68
CA PRO A 167 -0.96 11.89 8.27
C PRO A 167 -1.73 10.55 8.45
N VAL A 168 -3.00 10.64 8.78
CA VAL A 168 -3.98 9.57 8.56
C VAL A 168 -4.54 9.72 7.16
N LYS A 169 -4.58 8.63 6.39
CA LYS A 169 -5.12 8.62 5.03
C LYS A 169 -6.16 7.52 4.87
N ILE A 170 -7.20 7.82 4.12
CA ILE A 170 -8.25 6.86 3.78
C ILE A 170 -8.08 6.46 2.32
N ASN A 171 -7.89 5.17 2.06
CA ASN A 171 -7.84 4.62 0.71
C ASN A 171 -9.22 4.08 0.33
N VAL A 172 -9.70 4.46 -0.85
CA VAL A 172 -11.00 4.06 -1.41
C VAL A 172 -10.78 3.47 -2.79
N VAL A 173 -11.09 2.20 -3.01
CA VAL A 173 -11.16 1.62 -4.35
C VAL A 173 -12.52 1.95 -4.95
N VAL A 174 -12.54 2.76 -6.01
CA VAL A 174 -13.78 3.18 -6.66
C VAL A 174 -14.13 2.21 -7.78
N GLN A 175 -15.35 1.69 -7.76
CA GLN A 175 -15.90 0.77 -8.75
C GLN A 175 -17.22 1.31 -9.30
N ARG A 176 -17.31 1.44 -10.63
CA ARG A 176 -18.50 1.94 -11.31
C ARG A 176 -19.71 1.04 -11.03
N GLY A 177 -20.82 1.69 -10.67
CA GLY A 177 -22.07 1.02 -10.34
C GLY A 177 -22.09 0.30 -8.99
N ILE A 178 -21.02 0.44 -8.18
CA ILE A 178 -20.92 -0.14 -6.84
C ILE A 178 -20.86 0.95 -5.78
N ASN A 179 -19.85 1.83 -5.80
CA ASN A 179 -19.64 2.87 -4.81
C ASN A 179 -19.27 4.24 -5.41
N ASP A 180 -19.34 4.39 -6.73
CA ASP A 180 -19.05 5.65 -7.44
C ASP A 180 -20.04 6.78 -7.09
N ASP A 181 -21.23 6.43 -6.59
CA ASP A 181 -22.21 7.40 -6.05
C ASP A 181 -21.81 8.01 -4.70
N GLU A 182 -20.80 7.45 -4.00
CA GLU A 182 -20.31 7.94 -2.71
C GLU A 182 -19.02 8.78 -2.79
N ILE A 183 -18.52 9.10 -3.99
CA ILE A 183 -17.27 9.88 -4.14
C ILE A 183 -17.33 11.20 -3.35
N VAL A 184 -18.43 11.96 -3.44
CA VAL A 184 -18.58 13.22 -2.72
C VAL A 184 -18.76 12.99 -1.23
N ASP A 185 -19.53 11.99 -0.82
CA ASP A 185 -19.76 11.66 0.60
C ASP A 185 -18.45 11.27 1.30
N LEU A 186 -17.62 10.44 0.65
CA LEU A 186 -16.31 10.05 1.16
C LEU A 186 -15.34 11.23 1.20
N ALA A 187 -15.33 12.10 0.18
CA ALA A 187 -14.55 13.34 0.22
C ALA A 187 -14.99 14.25 1.38
N THR A 188 -16.31 14.40 1.59
CA THR A 188 -16.88 15.15 2.71
C THR A 188 -16.50 14.55 4.06
N PHE A 189 -16.55 13.22 4.19
CA PHE A 189 -16.10 12.51 5.38
C PHE A 189 -14.64 12.84 5.71
N GLY A 190 -13.74 12.77 4.71
CA GLY A 190 -12.32 13.11 4.91
C GLY A 190 -12.11 14.55 5.36
N ARG A 191 -12.81 15.50 4.74
CA ARG A 191 -12.79 16.93 5.12
C ARG A 191 -13.22 17.13 6.58
N ASN A 192 -14.34 16.53 6.97
CA ASN A 192 -14.88 16.65 8.33
C ASN A 192 -13.98 16.04 9.40
N LYS A 193 -13.27 14.95 9.06
CA LYS A 193 -12.33 14.27 9.95
C LYS A 193 -10.92 14.89 9.91
N GLY A 194 -10.61 15.80 8.99
CA GLY A 194 -9.27 16.35 8.79
C GLY A 194 -8.25 15.34 8.23
N VAL A 195 -8.71 14.36 7.45
CA VAL A 195 -7.87 13.31 6.86
C VAL A 195 -7.90 13.36 5.33
N GLU A 196 -6.81 12.93 4.69
CA GLU A 196 -6.74 12.86 3.22
C GLU A 196 -7.42 11.58 2.71
N VAL A 197 -8.49 11.72 1.94
CA VAL A 197 -9.08 10.61 1.18
C VAL A 197 -8.34 10.43 -0.12
N ARG A 198 -8.02 9.18 -0.47
CA ARG A 198 -7.35 8.77 -1.70
C ARG A 198 -8.21 7.79 -2.47
N PHE A 199 -8.78 8.25 -3.55
CA PHE A 199 -9.51 7.42 -4.49
C PHE A 199 -8.54 6.66 -5.39
N ILE A 200 -8.72 5.34 -5.51
CA ILE A 200 -7.88 4.43 -6.27
C ILE A 200 -8.71 3.85 -7.40
N GLU A 201 -8.25 3.96 -8.62
CA GLU A 201 -8.87 3.30 -9.76
C GLU A 201 -8.82 1.78 -9.59
N TYR A 202 -9.94 1.11 -9.86
CA TYR A 202 -10.06 -0.33 -9.74
C TYR A 202 -9.13 -1.07 -10.71
N MET A 203 -8.26 -1.93 -10.17
CA MET A 203 -7.23 -2.63 -10.92
C MET A 203 -7.56 -4.13 -11.11
N PRO A 204 -7.05 -4.79 -12.17
CA PRO A 204 -7.28 -6.21 -12.48
C PRO A 204 -6.48 -7.16 -11.56
N LEU A 205 -6.72 -7.10 -10.24
CA LEU A 205 -6.09 -7.92 -9.21
C LEU A 205 -7.09 -8.67 -8.33
N ASP A 206 -8.36 -8.64 -8.71
CA ASP A 206 -9.44 -9.42 -8.11
C ASP A 206 -9.15 -10.92 -8.26
N ALA A 207 -9.42 -11.72 -7.23
CA ALA A 207 -9.11 -13.15 -7.24
C ALA A 207 -9.97 -13.93 -8.25
N ASP A 208 -11.22 -13.47 -8.46
CA ASP A 208 -12.20 -14.17 -9.29
C ASP A 208 -12.04 -13.89 -10.80
N GLY A 209 -11.18 -12.97 -11.20
CA GLY A 209 -10.93 -12.65 -12.61
C GLY A 209 -12.08 -11.92 -13.33
N THR A 210 -12.92 -11.24 -12.58
CA THR A 210 -14.15 -10.59 -13.08
C THR A 210 -13.96 -9.14 -13.48
N TRP A 211 -12.77 -8.56 -13.25
CA TRP A 211 -12.46 -7.17 -13.57
C TRP A 211 -12.71 -6.86 -15.05
N GLN A 212 -13.35 -5.74 -15.30
CA GLN A 212 -13.58 -5.17 -16.61
C GLN A 212 -13.21 -3.69 -16.63
N ASN A 213 -12.67 -3.23 -17.74
CA ASN A 213 -12.29 -1.82 -17.91
C ASN A 213 -13.50 -0.86 -17.77
N SER A 214 -14.69 -1.31 -18.10
CA SER A 214 -15.94 -0.55 -17.91
C SER A 214 -16.30 -0.26 -16.46
N GLN A 215 -15.69 -0.98 -15.50
CA GLN A 215 -15.89 -0.77 -14.07
C GLN A 215 -14.94 0.29 -13.49
N VAL A 216 -14.01 0.80 -14.30
CA VAL A 216 -13.06 1.81 -13.85
C VAL A 216 -13.73 3.19 -13.87
N VAL A 217 -13.63 3.90 -12.75
CA VAL A 217 -13.94 5.33 -12.65
C VAL A 217 -12.63 6.07 -12.71
N GLY A 218 -12.38 6.83 -13.78
CA GLY A 218 -11.10 7.47 -14.03
C GLY A 218 -10.89 8.72 -13.20
N GLN A 219 -9.60 9.11 -13.07
CA GLN A 219 -9.20 10.28 -12.28
C GLN A 219 -9.98 11.54 -12.62
N ASP A 220 -10.14 11.87 -13.90
CA ASP A 220 -10.79 13.10 -14.32
C ASP A 220 -12.25 13.15 -13.84
N GLU A 221 -12.96 12.04 -13.99
CA GLU A 221 -14.34 11.89 -13.54
C GLU A 221 -14.47 12.03 -12.00
N ILE A 222 -13.55 11.42 -11.25
CA ILE A 222 -13.50 11.54 -9.78
C ILE A 222 -13.30 13.00 -9.38
N VAL A 223 -12.31 13.65 -9.97
CA VAL A 223 -11.97 15.06 -9.68
C VAL A 223 -13.12 16.00 -10.06
N GLU A 224 -13.69 15.84 -11.25
CA GLU A 224 -14.84 16.64 -11.69
C GLU A 224 -16.07 16.45 -10.78
N THR A 225 -16.31 15.21 -10.33
CA THR A 225 -17.42 14.93 -9.41
C THR A 225 -17.24 15.64 -8.08
N ILE A 226 -16.05 15.64 -7.52
CA ILE A 226 -15.77 16.37 -6.27
C ILE A 226 -15.81 17.88 -6.50
N ALA A 227 -15.23 18.37 -7.62
CA ALA A 227 -15.13 19.80 -7.93
C ALA A 227 -16.48 20.50 -8.10
N LYS A 228 -17.53 19.77 -8.47
CA LYS A 228 -18.91 20.29 -8.54
C LYS A 228 -19.44 20.76 -7.18
N VAL A 229 -18.92 20.21 -6.09
CA VAL A 229 -19.33 20.53 -4.71
C VAL A 229 -18.25 21.31 -3.97
N TYR A 230 -17.00 20.92 -4.13
CA TYR A 230 -15.83 21.48 -3.48
C TYR A 230 -14.81 21.93 -4.52
N PRO A 231 -14.66 23.23 -4.80
CA PRO A 231 -13.66 23.72 -5.74
C PRO A 231 -12.25 23.25 -5.37
N LEU A 232 -11.50 22.75 -6.38
CA LEU A 232 -10.22 22.09 -6.23
C LEU A 232 -9.11 22.80 -7.02
N GLU A 233 -7.90 22.79 -6.47
CA GLU A 233 -6.68 23.22 -7.13
C GLU A 233 -5.66 22.09 -7.11
N LEU A 234 -5.07 21.76 -8.25
CA LEU A 234 -4.03 20.73 -8.35
C LEU A 234 -2.80 21.14 -7.54
N VAL A 235 -2.32 20.24 -6.70
CA VAL A 235 -1.04 20.41 -6.01
C VAL A 235 0.06 19.93 -6.97
N PRO A 236 0.95 20.79 -7.46
CA PRO A 236 1.98 20.42 -8.42
C PRO A 236 3.04 19.51 -7.79
N ALA A 237 3.87 18.89 -8.64
CA ALA A 237 5.05 18.11 -8.28
C ALA A 237 4.75 16.88 -7.40
N ARG A 238 4.02 15.90 -7.97
CA ARG A 238 3.78 14.60 -7.35
C ARG A 238 5.06 13.83 -7.03
N GLY A 239 6.09 13.90 -7.91
CA GLY A 239 7.26 13.02 -7.85
C GLY A 239 6.86 11.55 -7.99
N ALA A 240 7.52 10.66 -7.25
CA ALA A 240 7.25 9.22 -7.23
C ALA A 240 5.98 8.83 -6.44
N ALA A 241 5.30 9.77 -5.77
CA ALA A 241 4.08 9.48 -5.02
C ALA A 241 2.98 8.91 -5.95
N PRO A 242 2.19 7.90 -5.51
CA PRO A 242 1.18 7.30 -6.38
C PRO A 242 -0.02 8.19 -6.66
N ALA A 243 -0.34 9.12 -5.75
CA ALA A 243 -1.51 9.96 -5.86
C ALA A 243 -1.18 11.33 -6.42
N ASP A 244 -1.90 11.75 -7.45
CA ASP A 244 -2.09 13.16 -7.72
C ASP A 244 -2.97 13.74 -6.63
N ARG A 245 -2.69 14.97 -6.19
CA ARG A 245 -3.40 15.60 -5.08
C ARG A 245 -4.00 16.93 -5.48
N TRP A 246 -5.17 17.22 -4.92
CA TRP A 246 -5.85 18.50 -5.05
C TRP A 246 -6.10 19.08 -3.67
N ARG A 247 -5.87 20.37 -3.54
CA ARG A 247 -6.23 21.15 -2.36
C ARG A 247 -7.64 21.68 -2.53
N TYR A 248 -8.42 21.61 -1.46
CA TYR A 248 -9.69 22.33 -1.40
C TYR A 248 -9.44 23.83 -1.30
N LEU A 249 -10.11 24.65 -2.13
CA LEU A 249 -9.87 26.10 -2.17
C LEU A 249 -10.26 26.82 -0.88
N ASP A 250 -11.10 26.22 -0.06
CA ASP A 250 -11.45 26.74 1.27
C ASP A 250 -10.41 26.39 2.36
N GLY A 251 -9.32 25.73 2.01
CA GLY A 251 -8.22 25.39 2.92
C GLY A 251 -8.45 24.17 3.81
N LEU A 252 -9.58 23.46 3.67
CA LEU A 252 -9.92 22.29 4.51
C LEU A 252 -9.25 20.98 4.04
N GLY A 253 -7.94 21.02 3.76
CA GLY A 253 -7.14 19.84 3.47
C GLY A 253 -6.99 19.51 1.99
N THR A 254 -6.72 18.24 1.70
CA THR A 254 -6.45 17.73 0.36
C THR A 254 -7.21 16.42 0.10
N VAL A 255 -7.47 16.19 -1.18
CA VAL A 255 -7.94 14.90 -1.70
C VAL A 255 -6.93 14.37 -2.71
N GLY A 256 -6.77 13.05 -2.80
CA GLY A 256 -5.88 12.40 -3.76
C GLY A 256 -6.61 11.45 -4.70
N VAL A 257 -6.07 11.26 -5.90
CA VAL A 257 -6.48 10.18 -6.79
C VAL A 257 -5.25 9.41 -7.22
N ILE A 258 -5.33 8.08 -7.19
CA ILE A 258 -4.28 7.16 -7.66
C ILE A 258 -4.73 6.60 -9.01
N PRO A 259 -4.32 7.20 -10.14
CA PRO A 259 -4.78 6.83 -11.47
C PRO A 259 -4.00 5.62 -11.99
N SER A 260 -4.25 4.46 -11.36
CA SER A 260 -3.50 3.23 -11.64
C SER A 260 -3.76 2.65 -13.03
N VAL A 261 -4.86 3.01 -13.69
CA VAL A 261 -5.31 2.44 -14.96
C VAL A 261 -5.32 3.49 -16.07
N THR A 262 -5.96 4.65 -15.84
CA THR A 262 -6.16 5.65 -16.90
C THR A 262 -4.94 6.53 -17.15
N LYS A 263 -4.19 6.88 -16.10
CA LYS A 263 -2.98 7.71 -16.16
C LYS A 263 -1.85 7.11 -15.29
N PRO A 264 -1.34 5.92 -15.64
CA PRO A 264 -0.43 5.20 -14.76
C PRO A 264 0.87 5.98 -14.51
N PHE A 265 1.28 6.03 -13.25
CA PHE A 265 2.48 6.73 -12.76
C PHE A 265 3.75 5.88 -12.86
N CYS A 266 3.79 4.91 -13.77
CA CYS A 266 4.89 3.95 -13.90
C CYS A 266 6.22 4.62 -14.25
N GLY A 267 6.21 5.74 -14.98
CA GLY A 267 7.42 6.47 -15.36
C GLY A 267 8.26 6.96 -14.18
N ASP A 268 7.62 7.26 -13.04
CA ASP A 268 8.26 7.75 -11.81
C ASP A 268 8.24 6.72 -10.68
N CYS A 269 7.91 5.44 -10.97
CA CYS A 269 7.67 4.44 -9.94
C CYS A 269 8.96 3.98 -9.25
N ASP A 270 9.10 4.31 -7.98
CA ASP A 270 10.22 4.00 -7.09
C ASP A 270 10.02 2.75 -6.22
N ARG A 271 8.99 1.92 -6.49
CA ARG A 271 8.53 0.86 -5.59
C ARG A 271 9.05 -0.51 -5.95
N VAL A 272 9.38 -1.27 -4.90
CA VAL A 272 9.58 -2.72 -4.92
C VAL A 272 8.76 -3.38 -3.80
N ARG A 273 8.62 -4.71 -3.84
CA ARG A 273 7.77 -5.44 -2.91
C ARG A 273 8.44 -6.71 -2.38
N LEU A 274 8.14 -7.04 -1.13
CA LEU A 274 8.46 -8.31 -0.50
C LEU A 274 7.16 -8.96 -0.03
N THR A 275 6.87 -10.16 -0.50
CA THR A 275 5.68 -10.91 -0.10
C THR A 275 5.89 -11.60 1.25
N ALA A 276 4.81 -12.04 1.90
CA ALA A 276 4.87 -12.71 3.20
C ALA A 276 5.70 -14.01 3.18
N ASP A 277 5.78 -14.67 2.05
CA ASP A 277 6.59 -15.86 1.81
C ASP A 277 8.00 -15.57 1.23
N GLY A 278 8.41 -14.29 1.26
CA GLY A 278 9.79 -13.89 0.91
C GLY A 278 10.09 -13.80 -0.57
N GLN A 279 9.06 -13.68 -1.42
CA GLN A 279 9.28 -13.41 -2.83
C GLN A 279 9.46 -11.90 -3.06
N PHE A 280 10.60 -11.52 -3.63
CA PHE A 280 10.85 -10.13 -4.00
C PHE A 280 10.30 -9.86 -5.40
N ARG A 281 9.60 -8.74 -5.56
CA ARG A 281 8.90 -8.35 -6.79
C ARG A 281 9.20 -6.90 -7.12
N THR A 282 9.45 -6.62 -8.37
CA THR A 282 9.80 -5.27 -8.86
C THR A 282 8.59 -4.43 -9.23
N CYS A 283 7.42 -5.05 -9.41
CA CYS A 283 6.15 -4.40 -9.73
C CYS A 283 4.98 -5.16 -9.11
N LEU A 284 3.87 -4.46 -8.84
CA LEU A 284 2.61 -5.06 -8.43
C LEU A 284 2.12 -6.11 -9.45
N PHE A 285 2.32 -5.83 -10.72
CA PHE A 285 1.91 -6.67 -11.86
C PHE A 285 3.03 -7.59 -12.37
N SER A 286 4.20 -7.64 -11.73
CA SER A 286 5.26 -8.55 -12.14
C SER A 286 4.78 -10.00 -12.14
N THR A 287 5.13 -10.75 -13.16
CA THR A 287 4.93 -12.20 -13.24
C THR A 287 6.16 -12.98 -12.77
N THR A 288 7.29 -12.29 -12.57
CA THR A 288 8.55 -12.85 -12.08
C THR A 288 8.69 -12.56 -10.58
N GLU A 289 9.20 -13.53 -9.85
CA GLU A 289 9.47 -13.48 -8.42
C GLU A 289 10.90 -13.97 -8.15
N PHE A 290 11.53 -13.40 -7.10
CA PHE A 290 12.90 -13.73 -6.68
C PHE A 290 12.85 -14.19 -5.23
N ASP A 291 13.30 -15.43 -4.97
CA ASP A 291 13.14 -16.09 -3.67
C ASP A 291 14.21 -15.68 -2.67
N LEU A 292 13.97 -14.58 -1.94
CA LEU A 292 14.85 -14.15 -0.86
C LEU A 292 14.75 -15.04 0.37
N ARG A 293 13.60 -15.71 0.62
CA ARG A 293 13.46 -16.65 1.74
C ARG A 293 14.48 -17.78 1.65
N LYS A 294 14.69 -18.32 0.46
CA LYS A 294 15.67 -19.37 0.24
C LYS A 294 17.09 -18.91 0.60
N LEU A 295 17.48 -17.70 0.21
CA LEU A 295 18.78 -17.13 0.56
C LEU A 295 18.91 -16.91 2.07
N LEU A 296 17.90 -16.28 2.69
CA LEU A 296 17.86 -16.01 4.13
C LEU A 296 18.06 -17.30 4.96
N ARG A 297 17.41 -18.38 4.57
CA ARG A 297 17.40 -19.64 5.33
C ARG A 297 18.58 -20.59 5.02
N ASN A 298 19.25 -20.36 3.90
CA ASN A 298 20.46 -21.09 3.55
C ASN A 298 21.76 -20.41 4.02
N GLY A 299 21.65 -19.37 4.87
CA GLY A 299 22.81 -18.71 5.46
C GLY A 299 23.56 -17.77 4.53
N ALA A 300 22.90 -17.26 3.46
CA ALA A 300 23.48 -16.27 2.58
C ALA A 300 23.88 -14.98 3.35
N SER A 301 24.97 -14.36 2.94
CA SER A 301 25.42 -13.07 3.49
C SER A 301 24.45 -11.94 3.11
N ASP A 302 24.60 -10.78 3.75
CA ASP A 302 23.82 -9.59 3.38
C ASP A 302 24.19 -9.10 1.97
N ASP A 303 25.45 -9.25 1.58
CA ASP A 303 25.93 -8.92 0.24
C ASP A 303 25.30 -9.84 -0.83
N ASP A 304 25.15 -11.15 -0.56
CA ASP A 304 24.50 -12.09 -1.47
C ASP A 304 23.01 -11.71 -1.67
N ILE A 305 22.33 -11.34 -0.59
CA ILE A 305 20.93 -10.91 -0.64
C ILE A 305 20.82 -9.57 -1.39
N ALA A 306 21.74 -8.64 -1.15
CA ALA A 306 21.79 -7.36 -1.85
C ALA A 306 22.02 -7.56 -3.36
N ALA A 307 22.95 -8.44 -3.75
CA ALA A 307 23.19 -8.77 -5.15
C ALA A 307 21.95 -9.36 -5.83
N GLU A 308 21.18 -10.20 -5.14
CA GLU A 308 19.93 -10.75 -5.68
C GLU A 308 18.85 -9.67 -5.84
N ILE A 309 18.74 -8.72 -4.88
CA ILE A 309 17.82 -7.57 -4.98
C ILE A 309 18.21 -6.68 -6.18
N GLU A 310 19.49 -6.38 -6.35
CA GLU A 310 19.99 -5.60 -7.48
C GLU A 310 19.68 -6.31 -8.81
N ARG A 311 19.97 -7.61 -8.90
CA ARG A 311 19.63 -8.43 -10.07
C ARG A 311 18.13 -8.39 -10.38
N ALA A 312 17.29 -8.50 -9.36
CA ALA A 312 15.85 -8.40 -9.51
C ALA A 312 15.41 -7.04 -10.07
N VAL A 313 15.93 -5.94 -9.51
CA VAL A 313 15.61 -4.58 -9.96
C VAL A 313 16.07 -4.34 -11.38
N GLY A 314 17.19 -4.93 -11.81
CA GLY A 314 17.63 -4.93 -13.19
C GLY A 314 16.64 -5.53 -14.20
N THR A 315 15.60 -6.25 -13.74
CA THR A 315 14.52 -6.79 -14.56
C THR A 315 13.21 -5.99 -14.50
N LYS A 316 13.19 -4.87 -13.78
CA LYS A 316 11.98 -4.07 -13.58
C LYS A 316 11.46 -3.52 -14.90
N TRP A 317 10.15 -3.57 -15.11
CA TRP A 317 9.50 -3.12 -16.34
C TRP A 317 9.33 -1.60 -16.37
N ALA A 318 9.25 -1.06 -17.59
CA ALA A 318 8.91 0.37 -17.80
C ALA A 318 7.57 0.74 -17.16
N GLY A 319 6.58 -0.15 -17.29
CA GLY A 319 5.27 -0.01 -16.69
C GLY A 319 4.44 -1.29 -16.83
N HIS A 320 3.28 -1.32 -16.18
CA HIS A 320 2.28 -2.35 -16.49
C HIS A 320 1.55 -1.99 -17.79
N ASN A 321 1.04 -3.01 -18.47
CA ASN A 321 0.34 -2.84 -19.74
C ASN A 321 -1.17 -3.05 -19.58
N ILE A 322 -1.79 -2.61 -18.46
CA ILE A 322 -3.24 -2.69 -18.27
C ILE A 322 -3.93 -1.95 -19.43
N GLY A 323 -4.94 -2.58 -20.00
CA GLY A 323 -5.66 -2.06 -21.18
C GLY A 323 -5.03 -2.39 -22.53
N ASN A 324 -3.83 -2.98 -22.57
CA ASN A 324 -3.20 -3.45 -23.79
C ASN A 324 -3.39 -4.97 -23.98
N VAL A 325 -3.37 -5.43 -25.23
CA VAL A 325 -3.46 -6.86 -25.57
C VAL A 325 -2.32 -7.70 -25.01
N THR A 326 -1.21 -7.07 -24.63
CA THR A 326 -0.03 -7.72 -24.03
C THR A 326 -0.11 -7.82 -22.51
N PHE A 327 -1.17 -7.31 -21.88
CA PHE A 327 -1.29 -7.37 -20.43
C PHE A 327 -1.44 -8.82 -19.96
N VAL A 328 -0.55 -9.22 -19.07
CA VAL A 328 -0.61 -10.52 -18.40
C VAL A 328 -0.90 -10.28 -16.92
N ARG A 329 -2.05 -10.79 -16.48
CA ARG A 329 -2.44 -10.74 -15.09
C ARG A 329 -1.49 -11.58 -14.22
N PRO A 330 -1.01 -11.09 -13.06
CA PRO A 330 -0.22 -11.90 -12.14
C PRO A 330 -1.06 -13.05 -11.57
N ARG A 331 -0.41 -14.16 -11.27
CA ARG A 331 -1.07 -15.34 -10.66
C ARG A 331 -1.53 -15.08 -9.22
N ARG A 332 -0.82 -14.20 -8.51
CA ARG A 332 -1.16 -13.83 -7.13
C ARG A 332 -2.21 -12.73 -7.12
N SER A 333 -3.16 -12.85 -6.21
CA SER A 333 -4.13 -11.81 -5.91
C SER A 333 -3.52 -10.69 -5.07
N MET A 334 -4.25 -9.59 -4.90
CA MET A 334 -3.82 -8.43 -4.12
C MET A 334 -3.39 -8.81 -2.69
N SER A 335 -4.13 -9.68 -2.01
CA SER A 335 -3.85 -10.12 -0.63
C SER A 335 -2.55 -10.91 -0.50
N GLN A 336 -2.11 -11.59 -1.56
CA GLN A 336 -0.86 -12.37 -1.58
C GLN A 336 0.35 -11.51 -1.92
N ILE A 337 0.15 -10.41 -2.65
CA ILE A 337 1.24 -9.51 -3.07
C ILE A 337 1.47 -8.42 -2.00
N GLY A 338 0.43 -8.05 -1.29
CA GLY A 338 0.41 -6.91 -0.38
C GLY A 338 0.08 -5.60 -1.12
N GLY A 339 -1.16 -5.19 -1.01
CA GLY A 339 -1.75 -4.00 -1.66
C GLY A 339 -1.41 -2.68 -1.00
#